data_ea04430d4c4f26a9b38e25a028adb96d
#
_entry.id   ea04430d4c4f26a9b38e25a028adb96d
#
_cell.length_a   1.000
_cell.length_b   1.000
_cell.length_c   1.000
_cell.angle_alpha   90.00
_cell.angle_beta   90.00
_cell.angle_gamma   90.00
#
_symmetry.space_group_name_H-M   'P 1'
#
loop_
_entity.id
_entity.type
_entity.pdbx_description
1 polymer ?
#
loop_
_entity_poly.entity_id
_entity_poly.type
_entity_poly.pdbx_seq_one_letter_code
_entity_poly.pdbx_strand_id
1 'polypeptide(L)'
;MNAHEIDYEIFGEEMQYVEIELDPQEAVVAEAGSFMMMDTDIKMSTIFGDGSNQDNSVLGKIFSAGKRMLTGESLFMTAFLNIGQGKKQVSFASPYPGKILPIDLSEMGGRFICQKDAFLCAAQGVSVGIEFSKKLGRGLFGGEGFIMQKLEGDGMSFIHAGGTLAKKTLGPGEVLKVDTGCIVGFTKEVDYDIEFVGGIRNTVFGGEGLFFATLRGPGTVYIQSLPFSRLAGRVLASIPRGGKDKGEGSILGTLGDIVGGDNRF
;
A
#
# COMPACT_ATOMS: atom_id res chain seq x y z
N MET A 1 18.02 7.77 12.79
CA MET A 1 16.79 8.56 12.63
C MET A 1 15.88 8.06 13.74
N ASN A 2 15.33 8.92 14.54
CA ASN A 2 14.37 8.46 15.54
C ASN A 2 12.98 8.82 15.00
N ALA A 3 12.20 7.82 14.63
CA ALA A 3 10.80 8.03 14.29
C ALA A 3 10.01 8.47 15.52
N HIS A 4 8.82 9.06 15.34
CA HIS A 4 7.91 9.31 16.45
C HIS A 4 7.51 7.97 17.08
N GLU A 5 7.43 7.93 18.40
CA GLU A 5 6.95 6.79 19.15
C GLU A 5 5.41 6.91 19.24
N ILE A 6 4.70 6.01 18.62
CA ILE A 6 3.22 6.08 18.52
C ILE A 6 2.58 4.86 19.17
N ASP A 7 1.49 5.12 19.90
CA ASP A 7 0.63 4.07 20.43
C ASP A 7 -0.45 3.71 19.41
N TYR A 8 -0.94 2.47 19.40
CA TYR A 8 -1.97 2.03 18.45
C TYR A 8 -2.85 0.91 18.97
N GLU A 9 -4.05 0.80 18.40
CA GLU A 9 -4.93 -0.35 18.57
C GLU A 9 -5.53 -0.77 17.23
N ILE A 10 -5.66 -2.09 17.00
CA ILE A 10 -6.26 -2.64 15.78
C ILE A 10 -7.64 -3.18 16.10
N PHE A 11 -8.64 -2.71 15.38
CA PHE A 11 -10.05 -3.07 15.55
C PHE A 11 -10.55 -3.90 14.36
N GLY A 12 -11.53 -4.74 14.65
CA GLY A 12 -12.23 -5.56 13.65
C GLY A 12 -11.56 -6.90 13.40
N GLU A 13 -12.28 -7.75 12.66
CA GLU A 13 -11.87 -9.10 12.33
C GLU A 13 -11.47 -9.20 10.85
N GLU A 14 -12.44 -9.40 9.95
CA GLU A 14 -12.19 -9.60 8.53
C GLU A 14 -11.95 -8.29 7.74
N MET A 15 -12.37 -7.17 8.32
CA MET A 15 -12.08 -5.81 7.83
C MET A 15 -11.57 -5.01 9.00
N GLN A 16 -10.29 -4.73 8.99
CA GLN A 16 -9.64 -4.06 10.11
C GLN A 16 -9.37 -2.59 9.81
N TYR A 17 -9.34 -1.79 10.88
CA TYR A 17 -8.72 -0.48 10.89
C TYR A 17 -7.75 -0.38 12.07
N VAL A 18 -6.77 0.47 11.94
CA VAL A 18 -5.84 0.82 13.01
C VAL A 18 -6.16 2.23 13.49
N GLU A 19 -6.29 2.39 14.80
CA GLU A 19 -6.37 3.68 15.47
C GLU A 19 -5.02 3.98 16.09
N ILE A 20 -4.49 5.16 15.79
CA ILE A 20 -3.20 5.62 16.25
C ILE A 20 -3.42 6.78 17.20
N GLU A 21 -2.87 6.67 18.40
CA GLU A 21 -2.86 7.73 19.40
C GLU A 21 -1.56 8.52 19.26
N LEU A 22 -1.69 9.82 19.11
CA LEU A 22 -0.59 10.76 18.92
C LEU A 22 -0.49 11.68 20.12
N ASP A 23 0.67 11.75 20.75
CA ASP A 23 1.00 12.78 21.72
C ASP A 23 1.09 14.17 21.04
N PRO A 24 1.06 15.30 21.81
CA PRO A 24 1.23 16.62 21.24
C PRO A 24 2.51 16.74 20.39
N GLN A 25 2.39 17.20 19.17
CA GLN A 25 3.45 17.32 18.14
C GLN A 25 3.91 16.01 17.52
N GLU A 26 3.29 14.89 17.85
CA GLU A 26 3.50 13.65 17.10
C GLU A 26 2.70 13.63 15.81
N ALA A 27 3.19 12.84 14.86
CA ALA A 27 2.55 12.70 13.57
C ALA A 27 2.71 11.28 13.00
N VAL A 28 1.76 10.92 12.15
CA VAL A 28 1.79 9.73 11.31
C VAL A 28 1.66 10.14 9.84
N VAL A 29 2.30 9.41 8.97
CA VAL A 29 2.20 9.56 7.51
C VAL A 29 1.41 8.41 6.93
N ALA A 30 0.54 8.68 5.97
CA ALA A 30 -0.31 7.66 5.37
C ALA A 30 -0.45 7.85 3.86
N GLU A 31 -0.74 6.77 3.16
CA GLU A 31 -1.09 6.81 1.74
C GLU A 31 -2.50 7.38 1.55
N ALA A 32 -2.71 8.04 0.40
CA ALA A 32 -4.02 8.56 0.04
C ALA A 32 -5.06 7.42 -0.06
N GLY A 33 -6.23 7.62 0.58
CA GLY A 33 -7.34 6.66 0.54
C GLY A 33 -7.45 5.72 1.73
N SER A 34 -6.45 5.69 2.63
CA SER A 34 -6.51 4.89 3.87
C SER A 34 -7.19 5.61 5.05
N PHE A 35 -7.26 6.92 5.01
CA PHE A 35 -7.84 7.74 6.08
C PHE A 35 -9.31 7.39 6.34
N MET A 36 -9.67 7.18 7.60
CA MET A 36 -11.03 6.87 8.03
C MET A 36 -11.64 7.97 8.89
N MET A 37 -11.01 8.34 10.01
CA MET A 37 -11.49 9.36 10.94
C MET A 37 -10.34 9.94 11.75
N MET A 38 -10.54 11.12 12.34
CA MET A 38 -9.57 11.74 13.25
C MET A 38 -10.26 12.68 14.23
N ASP A 39 -9.62 12.92 15.35
CA ASP A 39 -10.01 13.95 16.31
C ASP A 39 -9.85 15.37 15.75
N THR A 40 -10.56 16.32 16.36
CA THR A 40 -10.24 17.74 16.20
C THR A 40 -8.80 18.01 16.65
N ASP A 41 -8.17 19.05 16.15
CA ASP A 41 -6.75 19.38 16.39
C ASP A 41 -5.72 18.41 15.74
N ILE A 42 -6.16 17.46 14.93
CA ILE A 42 -5.27 16.79 13.97
C ILE A 42 -5.22 17.61 12.69
N LYS A 43 -4.04 18.04 12.31
CA LYS A 43 -3.80 18.81 11.08
C LYS A 43 -3.28 17.90 9.97
N MET A 44 -4.02 17.88 8.86
CA MET A 44 -3.59 17.18 7.64
C MET A 44 -2.72 18.10 6.77
N SER A 45 -1.67 17.55 6.19
CA SER A 45 -0.86 18.23 5.18
C SER A 45 -0.27 17.23 4.19
N THR A 46 -0.38 17.55 2.89
CA THR A 46 0.24 16.73 1.85
C THR A 46 1.76 16.91 1.91
N ILE A 47 2.49 15.81 1.90
CA ILE A 47 3.94 15.79 1.83
C ILE A 47 4.39 15.18 0.51
N PHE A 48 5.43 15.81 -0.07
CA PHE A 48 6.09 15.31 -1.26
C PHE A 48 7.46 14.77 -0.83
N GLY A 49 7.67 13.47 -0.98
CA GLY A 49 8.92 12.82 -0.57
C GLY A 49 8.68 11.53 0.17
N ASP A 50 9.70 11.06 0.86
CA ASP A 50 9.77 9.76 1.50
C ASP A 50 9.27 9.72 2.96
N GLY A 51 8.73 10.81 3.49
CA GLY A 51 8.22 10.87 4.87
C GLY A 51 9.30 11.00 5.96
N SER A 52 10.58 10.94 5.64
CA SER A 52 11.68 10.90 6.61
C SER A 52 12.02 12.23 7.30
N ASN A 53 11.44 13.34 6.87
CA ASN A 53 11.76 14.65 7.40
C ASN A 53 11.08 14.91 8.77
N GLN A 54 11.91 14.95 9.82
CA GLN A 54 11.51 15.32 11.20
C GLN A 54 11.59 16.81 11.52
N ASP A 55 11.91 17.68 10.57
CA ASP A 55 12.06 19.08 10.87
C ASP A 55 10.76 19.69 11.41
N ASN A 56 10.79 20.10 12.70
CA ASN A 56 9.71 20.68 13.50
C ASN A 56 9.06 21.96 12.93
N SER A 57 9.37 22.35 11.74
CA SER A 57 8.67 23.40 11.00
C SER A 57 7.86 22.80 9.84
N VAL A 58 6.89 21.94 10.17
CA VAL A 58 5.99 21.29 9.21
C VAL A 58 5.31 22.31 8.27
N LEU A 59 5.20 23.55 8.64
CA LEU A 59 4.59 24.64 7.85
C LEU A 59 5.56 25.38 6.94
N GLY A 60 6.87 25.41 7.23
CA GLY A 60 7.82 26.28 6.50
C GLY A 60 8.58 25.59 5.37
N LYS A 61 8.71 24.24 5.41
CA LYS A 61 9.56 23.51 4.46
C LYS A 61 8.80 22.67 3.43
N ILE A 62 7.49 22.56 3.52
CA ILE A 62 6.62 21.94 2.49
C ILE A 62 6.81 22.63 1.12
N PHE A 63 7.14 23.93 1.12
CA PHE A 63 7.39 24.69 -0.11
C PHE A 63 8.81 24.53 -0.71
N SER A 64 9.78 24.03 0.02
CA SER A 64 11.16 23.88 -0.51
C SER A 64 11.45 22.53 -1.18
N ALA A 65 10.58 21.54 -1.02
CA ALA A 65 10.71 20.21 -1.63
C ALA A 65 10.42 20.18 -3.15
N GLY A 66 9.87 21.25 -3.73
CA GLY A 66 9.50 21.32 -5.15
C GLY A 66 10.66 21.21 -6.15
N LYS A 67 11.93 21.11 -5.69
CA LYS A 67 13.10 20.96 -6.57
C LYS A 67 13.64 19.54 -6.72
N ARG A 68 13.13 18.54 -5.97
CA ARG A 68 13.52 17.14 -6.10
C ARG A 68 12.53 16.25 -6.89
N MET A 69 11.55 16.86 -7.55
CA MET A 69 10.52 16.17 -8.35
C MET A 69 11.02 15.63 -9.71
N LEU A 70 12.32 15.45 -9.93
CA LEU A 70 12.85 15.09 -11.26
C LEU A 70 13.12 13.59 -11.46
N THR A 71 12.73 12.71 -10.55
CA THR A 71 12.92 11.26 -10.72
C THR A 71 11.62 10.47 -10.94
N GLY A 72 10.54 11.10 -11.39
CA GLY A 72 9.40 10.41 -12.04
C GLY A 72 8.48 9.54 -11.15
N GLU A 73 8.78 9.33 -9.88
CA GLU A 73 8.00 8.45 -8.99
C GLU A 73 7.89 9.10 -7.60
N SER A 74 7.16 10.22 -7.52
CA SER A 74 6.85 10.85 -6.23
C SER A 74 5.72 10.09 -5.54
N LEU A 75 6.00 9.57 -4.36
CA LEU A 75 4.97 9.09 -3.45
C LEU A 75 4.25 10.31 -2.87
N PHE A 76 2.94 10.36 -3.07
CA PHE A 76 2.09 11.37 -2.44
C PHE A 76 1.59 10.80 -1.13
N MET A 77 2.06 11.34 -0.01
CA MET A 77 1.60 10.97 1.31
C MET A 77 0.95 12.15 2.01
N THR A 78 0.12 11.84 3.00
CA THR A 78 -0.49 12.82 3.87
C THR A 78 0.05 12.64 5.28
N ALA A 79 0.56 13.72 5.88
CA ALA A 79 0.92 13.75 7.29
C ALA A 79 -0.28 14.20 8.12
N PHE A 80 -0.47 13.55 9.25
CA PHE A 80 -1.48 13.82 10.26
C PHE A 80 -0.76 14.18 11.55
N LEU A 81 -0.74 15.46 11.89
CA LEU A 81 -0.01 16.02 13.03
C LEU A 81 -0.97 16.41 14.14
N ASN A 82 -0.73 15.96 15.36
CA ASN A 82 -1.43 16.46 16.53
C ASN A 82 -0.90 17.87 16.91
N ILE A 83 -1.71 18.89 16.68
CA ILE A 83 -1.43 20.29 17.07
C ILE A 83 -2.11 20.69 18.39
N GLY A 84 -2.84 19.76 19.01
CA GLY A 84 -3.52 19.94 20.29
C GLY A 84 -2.56 19.86 21.49
N GLN A 85 -3.15 20.01 22.69
CA GLN A 85 -2.42 19.98 23.96
C GLN A 85 -2.47 18.63 24.69
N GLY A 86 -3.28 17.69 24.16
CA GLY A 86 -3.46 16.34 24.71
C GLY A 86 -3.35 15.28 23.62
N LYS A 87 -3.44 14.02 24.02
CA LYS A 87 -3.47 12.91 23.09
C LYS A 87 -4.66 13.01 22.14
N LYS A 88 -4.45 12.67 20.88
CA LYS A 88 -5.44 12.71 19.80
C LYS A 88 -5.35 11.45 18.97
N GLN A 89 -6.49 11.02 18.44
CA GLN A 89 -6.59 9.78 17.68
C GLN A 89 -6.83 10.06 16.19
N VAL A 90 -6.17 9.24 15.36
CA VAL A 90 -6.41 9.18 13.92
C VAL A 90 -6.45 7.74 13.47
N SER A 91 -7.43 7.38 12.65
CA SER A 91 -7.66 6.00 12.24
C SER A 91 -7.51 5.82 10.74
N PHE A 92 -6.95 4.66 10.35
CA PHE A 92 -6.73 4.25 8.98
C PHE A 92 -7.34 2.88 8.75
N ALA A 93 -8.15 2.75 7.71
CA ALA A 93 -8.90 1.53 7.41
C ALA A 93 -8.27 0.74 6.28
N SER A 94 -8.39 -0.59 6.37
CA SER A 94 -8.07 -1.48 5.26
C SER A 94 -8.96 -1.16 4.05
N PRO A 95 -8.41 -1.03 2.83
CA PRO A 95 -9.19 -0.68 1.65
C PRO A 95 -10.11 -1.80 1.14
N TYR A 96 -9.90 -3.03 1.57
CA TYR A 96 -10.71 -4.21 1.25
C TYR A 96 -10.53 -5.29 2.35
N PRO A 97 -11.36 -6.36 2.39
CA PRO A 97 -11.28 -7.37 3.45
C PRO A 97 -9.88 -7.95 3.62
N GLY A 98 -9.39 -7.94 4.87
CA GLY A 98 -8.05 -8.41 5.18
C GLY A 98 -7.60 -8.06 6.59
N LYS A 99 -6.31 -8.17 6.80
CA LYS A 99 -5.66 -7.97 8.10
C LYS A 99 -4.65 -6.84 8.04
N ILE A 100 -4.54 -6.08 9.13
CA ILE A 100 -3.48 -5.09 9.31
C ILE A 100 -2.34 -5.74 10.10
N LEU A 101 -1.13 -5.59 9.62
CA LEU A 101 0.09 -6.09 10.23
C LEU A 101 0.94 -4.92 10.71
N PRO A 102 1.15 -4.77 12.03
CA PRO A 102 2.11 -3.83 12.57
C PRO A 102 3.53 -4.34 12.32
N ILE A 103 4.40 -3.47 11.83
CA ILE A 103 5.82 -3.72 11.57
C ILE A 103 6.64 -2.76 12.41
N ASP A 104 7.27 -3.29 13.44
CA ASP A 104 8.29 -2.56 14.20
C ASP A 104 9.62 -2.65 13.43
N LEU A 105 10.02 -1.55 12.82
CA LEU A 105 11.26 -1.52 12.02
C LEU A 105 12.50 -1.69 12.89
N SER A 106 12.46 -1.31 14.17
CA SER A 106 13.58 -1.50 15.08
C SER A 106 13.87 -2.98 15.29
N GLU A 107 12.83 -3.81 15.40
CA GLU A 107 12.94 -5.27 15.51
C GLU A 107 13.28 -5.95 14.19
N MET A 108 12.94 -5.30 13.05
CA MET A 108 13.22 -5.81 11.68
C MET A 108 14.61 -5.41 11.15
N GLY A 109 15.49 -4.92 12.04
CA GLY A 109 16.83 -4.47 11.66
C GLY A 109 16.84 -3.23 10.78
N GLY A 110 15.84 -2.34 10.95
CA GLY A 110 15.75 -1.03 10.34
C GLY A 110 15.19 -0.99 8.93
N ARG A 111 14.75 -2.13 8.36
CA ARG A 111 14.24 -2.18 6.99
C ARG A 111 13.26 -3.33 6.77
N PHE A 112 12.17 -3.00 6.09
CA PHE A 112 11.17 -3.96 5.60
C PHE A 112 10.82 -3.66 4.14
N ILE A 113 10.54 -4.67 3.34
CA ILE A 113 10.16 -4.52 1.94
C ILE A 113 8.72 -5.00 1.78
N CYS A 114 7.83 -4.15 1.25
CA CYS A 114 6.43 -4.49 1.03
C CYS A 114 5.95 -4.11 -0.37
N GLN A 115 4.87 -4.72 -0.82
CA GLN A 115 4.18 -4.29 -2.03
C GLN A 115 3.59 -2.89 -1.81
N LYS A 116 3.60 -2.03 -2.84
CA LYS A 116 3.08 -0.66 -2.76
C LYS A 116 1.67 -0.64 -2.18
N ASP A 117 0.75 -1.44 -2.71
CA ASP A 117 -0.65 -1.48 -2.28
C ASP A 117 -0.85 -2.08 -0.85
N ALA A 118 0.21 -2.60 -0.23
CA ALA A 118 0.15 -3.08 1.14
C ALA A 118 0.42 -1.98 2.17
N PHE A 119 1.14 -0.91 1.84
CA PHE A 119 1.42 0.17 2.77
C PHE A 119 0.14 0.90 3.17
N LEU A 120 -0.06 1.13 4.48
CA LEU A 120 -1.21 1.83 5.01
C LEU A 120 -0.80 3.17 5.64
N CYS A 121 0.04 3.10 6.66
CA CYS A 121 0.58 4.28 7.34
C CYS A 121 1.85 3.93 8.13
N ALA A 122 2.59 4.95 8.59
CA ALA A 122 3.77 4.80 9.41
C ALA A 122 3.99 6.01 10.32
N ALA A 123 4.69 5.83 11.43
CA ALA A 123 5.16 6.92 12.26
C ALA A 123 6.00 7.90 11.44
N GLN A 124 5.84 9.20 11.70
CA GLN A 124 6.69 10.20 11.05
C GLN A 124 8.16 9.96 11.42
N GLY A 125 9.04 10.02 10.43
CA GLY A 125 10.45 9.68 10.54
C GLY A 125 10.79 8.33 9.88
N VAL A 126 9.80 7.49 9.61
CA VAL A 126 9.96 6.33 8.73
C VAL A 126 10.05 6.81 7.29
N SER A 127 11.08 6.38 6.58
CA SER A 127 11.25 6.64 5.14
C SER A 127 10.52 5.57 4.32
N VAL A 128 9.69 6.02 3.38
CA VAL A 128 8.98 5.16 2.42
C VAL A 128 9.53 5.43 1.02
N GLY A 129 10.23 4.48 0.45
CA GLY A 129 10.87 4.61 -0.86
C GLY A 129 10.55 3.46 -1.79
N ILE A 130 10.88 3.60 -3.07
CA ILE A 130 10.76 2.51 -4.02
C ILE A 130 12.01 1.64 -3.95
N GLU A 131 11.80 0.34 -3.78
CA GLU A 131 12.86 -0.66 -3.82
C GLU A 131 13.04 -1.21 -5.23
N PHE A 132 11.94 -1.55 -5.87
CA PHE A 132 11.91 -2.20 -7.17
C PHE A 132 10.62 -1.88 -7.91
N SER A 133 10.73 -1.60 -9.20
CA SER A 133 9.59 -1.37 -10.09
C SER A 133 9.78 -2.15 -11.39
N LYS A 134 8.80 -2.97 -11.77
CA LYS A 134 8.79 -3.71 -13.03
C LYS A 134 7.43 -3.55 -13.72
N LYS A 135 7.43 -2.98 -14.91
CA LYS A 135 6.23 -2.88 -15.74
C LYS A 135 5.85 -4.28 -16.21
N LEU A 136 4.82 -4.85 -15.60
CA LEU A 136 4.24 -6.14 -15.94
C LEU A 136 2.97 -5.88 -16.75
N GLY A 137 3.00 -5.89 -18.07
CA GLY A 137 1.85 -5.86 -18.99
C GLY A 137 0.66 -4.95 -18.63
N ARG A 138 -0.16 -4.58 -19.62
CA ARG A 138 -1.38 -3.80 -19.37
C ARG A 138 -2.45 -4.74 -18.76
N GLY A 139 -2.85 -4.52 -17.52
CA GLY A 139 -3.95 -5.27 -16.88
C GLY A 139 -3.62 -5.82 -15.50
N LEU A 140 -2.36 -6.08 -15.19
CA LEU A 140 -1.91 -6.42 -13.85
C LEU A 140 -1.56 -5.12 -13.08
N PHE A 141 -2.01 -5.02 -11.84
CA PHE A 141 -1.70 -3.89 -10.94
C PHE A 141 -2.12 -2.50 -11.47
N GLY A 142 -3.31 -2.39 -12.12
CA GLY A 142 -3.86 -1.09 -12.54
C GLY A 142 -3.04 -0.32 -13.58
N GLY A 143 -2.11 -0.99 -14.29
CA GLY A 143 -1.24 -0.37 -15.31
C GLY A 143 0.05 0.24 -14.78
N GLU A 144 0.23 0.39 -13.48
CA GLU A 144 1.48 0.90 -12.85
C GLU A 144 2.58 -0.15 -12.80
N GLY A 145 2.24 -1.44 -12.91
CA GLY A 145 3.17 -2.55 -12.80
C GLY A 145 3.31 -3.05 -11.35
N PHE A 146 4.25 -3.96 -11.14
CA PHE A 146 4.58 -4.49 -9.81
C PHE A 146 5.63 -3.58 -9.15
N ILE A 147 5.26 -2.97 -8.04
CA ILE A 147 6.12 -2.03 -7.31
C ILE A 147 6.30 -2.55 -5.89
N MET A 148 7.56 -2.71 -5.49
CA MET A 148 7.94 -2.98 -4.11
C MET A 148 8.48 -1.69 -3.49
N GLN A 149 8.01 -1.38 -2.31
CA GLN A 149 8.46 -0.26 -1.47
C GLN A 149 9.38 -0.79 -0.39
N LYS A 150 10.32 0.05 0.02
CA LYS A 150 11.12 -0.13 1.23
C LYS A 150 10.67 0.83 2.31
N LEU A 151 10.49 0.32 3.49
CA LEU A 151 10.23 1.05 4.71
C LEU A 151 11.53 1.03 5.50
N GLU A 152 12.10 2.21 5.82
CA GLU A 152 13.39 2.31 6.51
C GLU A 152 13.29 3.26 7.70
N GLY A 153 13.89 2.87 8.83
CA GLY A 153 13.88 3.63 10.08
C GLY A 153 13.84 2.75 11.31
N ASP A 154 13.35 3.32 12.40
CA ASP A 154 13.22 2.68 13.72
C ASP A 154 11.80 2.80 14.29
N GLY A 155 10.83 3.29 13.51
CA GLY A 155 9.44 3.48 13.94
C GLY A 155 8.49 2.37 13.50
N MET A 156 7.25 2.50 14.00
CA MET A 156 6.14 1.63 13.62
C MET A 156 5.63 1.95 12.23
N SER A 157 5.32 0.91 11.49
CA SER A 157 4.65 0.95 10.19
C SER A 157 3.50 -0.04 10.15
N PHE A 158 2.47 0.24 9.40
CA PHE A 158 1.30 -0.62 9.26
C PHE A 158 1.10 -0.97 7.80
N ILE A 159 0.96 -2.25 7.53
CA ILE A 159 0.69 -2.76 6.19
C ILE A 159 -0.60 -3.58 6.18
N HIS A 160 -1.27 -3.61 5.05
CA HIS A 160 -2.49 -4.36 4.84
C HIS A 160 -2.23 -5.61 4.00
N ALA A 161 -2.86 -6.73 4.38
CA ALA A 161 -2.88 -7.97 3.65
C ALA A 161 -4.32 -8.40 3.37
N GLY A 162 -4.68 -8.62 2.11
CA GLY A 162 -6.02 -9.04 1.73
C GLY A 162 -6.33 -10.50 2.10
N GLY A 163 -7.50 -10.73 2.66
CA GLY A 163 -7.92 -12.05 3.14
C GLY A 163 -7.10 -12.53 4.33
N THR A 164 -6.65 -13.78 4.28
CA THR A 164 -5.83 -14.40 5.32
C THR A 164 -4.35 -14.10 5.09
N LEU A 165 -3.68 -13.66 6.17
CA LEU A 165 -2.24 -13.46 6.18
C LEU A 165 -1.52 -14.79 6.53
N ALA A 166 -0.58 -15.21 5.69
CA ALA A 166 0.32 -16.32 5.95
C ALA A 166 1.75 -15.79 6.16
N LYS A 167 2.33 -16.12 7.31
CA LYS A 167 3.74 -15.82 7.65
C LYS A 167 4.58 -17.08 7.43
N LYS A 168 5.67 -16.99 6.67
CA LYS A 168 6.62 -18.08 6.44
C LYS A 168 8.05 -17.59 6.72
N THR A 169 8.78 -18.36 7.53
CA THR A 169 10.21 -18.14 7.74
C THR A 169 10.97 -19.11 6.84
N LEU A 170 11.86 -18.58 6.01
CA LEU A 170 12.72 -19.34 5.13
C LEU A 170 14.10 -19.44 5.74
N GLY A 171 14.64 -20.64 5.82
CA GLY A 171 16.02 -20.91 6.20
C GLY A 171 17.02 -20.56 5.08
N PRO A 172 18.32 -20.55 5.35
CA PRO A 172 19.34 -20.34 4.32
C PRO A 172 19.21 -21.35 3.18
N GLY A 173 19.10 -20.84 1.94
CA GLY A 173 18.94 -21.65 0.73
C GLY A 173 17.53 -22.20 0.49
N GLU A 174 16.57 -22.00 1.40
CA GLU A 174 15.19 -22.31 1.12
C GLU A 174 14.59 -21.39 0.06
N VAL A 175 13.84 -21.96 -0.85
CA VAL A 175 13.22 -21.24 -1.97
C VAL A 175 11.70 -21.40 -1.92
N LEU A 176 10.98 -20.29 -2.05
CA LEU A 176 9.53 -20.24 -2.13
C LEU A 176 9.12 -19.56 -3.43
N LYS A 177 8.25 -20.19 -4.23
CA LYS A 177 7.62 -19.55 -5.39
C LYS A 177 6.23 -19.07 -5.02
N VAL A 178 5.94 -17.79 -5.29
CA VAL A 178 4.70 -17.13 -4.92
C VAL A 178 4.15 -16.38 -6.12
N ASP A 179 2.84 -16.38 -6.31
CA ASP A 179 2.17 -15.43 -7.21
C ASP A 179 2.51 -14.01 -6.77
N THR A 180 2.98 -13.17 -7.69
CA THR A 180 3.42 -11.80 -7.35
C THR A 180 2.34 -10.99 -6.64
N GLY A 181 1.06 -11.16 -7.04
CA GLY A 181 -0.07 -10.49 -6.38
C GLY A 181 -0.29 -10.95 -4.93
N CYS A 182 0.18 -12.15 -4.57
CA CYS A 182 0.03 -12.67 -3.21
C CYS A 182 1.14 -12.21 -2.26
N ILE A 183 2.19 -11.53 -2.72
CA ILE A 183 3.23 -11.00 -1.84
C ILE A 183 2.68 -9.78 -1.12
N VAL A 184 2.81 -9.75 0.21
CA VAL A 184 2.56 -8.57 1.04
C VAL A 184 3.88 -7.86 1.33
N GLY A 185 4.87 -8.62 1.79
CA GLY A 185 6.19 -8.09 2.09
C GLY A 185 7.13 -9.15 2.65
N PHE A 186 8.36 -8.74 2.94
CA PHE A 186 9.40 -9.62 3.49
C PHE A 186 10.51 -8.81 4.17
N THR A 187 11.25 -9.48 5.04
CA THR A 187 12.42 -8.89 5.71
C THR A 187 13.58 -8.72 4.73
N LYS A 188 14.48 -7.79 5.02
CA LYS A 188 15.56 -7.35 4.12
C LYS A 188 16.55 -8.44 3.70
N GLU A 189 16.60 -9.54 4.44
CA GLU A 189 17.50 -10.67 4.18
C GLU A 189 17.00 -11.59 3.05
N VAL A 190 15.72 -11.49 2.68
CA VAL A 190 15.13 -12.30 1.62
C VAL A 190 15.59 -11.77 0.26
N ASP A 191 16.27 -12.61 -0.52
CA ASP A 191 16.54 -12.33 -1.94
C ASP A 191 15.33 -12.67 -2.78
N TYR A 192 15.04 -11.87 -3.82
CA TYR A 192 13.86 -12.08 -4.64
C TYR A 192 14.13 -11.83 -6.14
N ASP A 193 13.47 -12.61 -6.96
CA ASP A 193 13.46 -12.45 -8.41
C ASP A 193 12.05 -12.64 -8.96
N ILE A 194 11.70 -11.92 -10.03
CA ILE A 194 10.38 -11.96 -10.65
C ILE A 194 10.49 -12.51 -12.06
N GLU A 195 9.90 -13.68 -12.26
CA GLU A 195 9.89 -14.38 -13.52
C GLU A 195 8.50 -14.33 -14.18
N PHE A 196 8.49 -14.04 -15.48
CA PHE A 196 7.28 -14.21 -16.29
C PHE A 196 7.18 -15.65 -16.76
N VAL A 197 6.14 -16.35 -16.33
CA VAL A 197 5.84 -17.70 -16.84
C VAL A 197 4.98 -17.56 -18.10
N GLY A 198 5.64 -17.24 -19.21
CA GLY A 198 4.99 -17.11 -20.52
C GLY A 198 4.52 -18.44 -21.08
N GLY A 199 3.42 -18.45 -21.83
CA GLY A 199 2.98 -19.53 -22.71
C GLY A 199 1.85 -20.42 -22.24
N ILE A 200 1.34 -20.28 -21.03
CA ILE A 200 0.10 -20.96 -20.64
C ILE A 200 -1.06 -20.08 -21.10
N ARG A 201 -1.57 -20.37 -22.30
CA ARG A 201 -2.90 -19.93 -22.76
C ARG A 201 -3.97 -20.63 -21.91
N ASN A 202 -3.95 -20.43 -20.63
CA ASN A 202 -4.95 -20.98 -19.74
C ASN A 202 -5.98 -19.92 -19.41
N THR A 203 -7.11 -20.04 -20.10
CA THR A 203 -8.43 -19.49 -19.73
C THR A 203 -8.80 -19.68 -18.25
N VAL A 204 -8.06 -20.50 -17.52
CA VAL A 204 -8.27 -20.79 -16.09
C VAL A 204 -7.89 -19.63 -15.17
N PHE A 205 -7.00 -18.73 -15.59
CA PHE A 205 -6.53 -17.59 -14.79
C PHE A 205 -6.98 -16.22 -15.31
N GLY A 206 -8.10 -16.16 -16.03
CA GLY A 206 -8.70 -14.88 -16.43
C GLY A 206 -7.97 -14.12 -17.53
N GLY A 207 -7.05 -14.75 -18.29
CA GLY A 207 -6.37 -14.14 -19.45
C GLY A 207 -5.20 -13.20 -19.09
N GLU A 208 -4.90 -13.02 -17.81
CA GLU A 208 -3.75 -12.26 -17.32
C GLU A 208 -2.53 -13.18 -17.23
N GLY A 209 -1.36 -12.70 -17.65
CA GLY A 209 -0.11 -13.47 -17.55
C GLY A 209 0.20 -13.81 -16.09
N LEU A 210 0.67 -15.03 -15.85
CA LEU A 210 1.09 -15.47 -14.52
C LEU A 210 2.53 -15.04 -14.27
N PHE A 211 2.74 -14.26 -13.23
CA PHE A 211 4.07 -13.88 -12.76
C PHE A 211 4.35 -14.54 -11.43
N PHE A 212 5.47 -15.20 -11.31
CA PHE A 212 5.96 -15.72 -10.05
C PHE A 212 7.12 -14.89 -9.53
N ALA A 213 7.10 -14.66 -8.23
CA ALA A 213 8.28 -14.26 -7.51
C ALA A 213 8.94 -15.53 -6.94
N THR A 214 10.23 -15.62 -7.11
CA THR A 214 11.08 -16.61 -6.46
C THR A 214 11.76 -15.91 -5.29
N LEU A 215 11.38 -16.31 -4.06
CA LEU A 215 11.90 -15.76 -2.82
C LEU A 215 12.89 -16.76 -2.21
N ARG A 216 14.09 -16.27 -1.83
CA ARG A 216 15.15 -17.10 -1.26
C ARG A 216 15.49 -16.59 0.14
N GLY A 217 15.49 -17.50 1.11
CA GLY A 217 15.91 -17.22 2.47
C GLY A 217 17.45 -17.09 2.61
N PRO A 218 17.91 -16.59 3.77
CA PRO A 218 17.13 -16.52 5.02
C PRO A 218 16.19 -15.34 5.09
N GLY A 219 15.13 -15.44 5.92
CA GLY A 219 14.25 -14.33 6.27
C GLY A 219 12.78 -14.71 6.37
N THR A 220 11.94 -13.73 6.68
CA THR A 220 10.49 -13.93 6.84
C THR A 220 9.72 -13.30 5.68
N VAL A 221 8.75 -14.04 5.15
CA VAL A 221 7.87 -13.65 4.06
C VAL A 221 6.42 -13.60 4.55
N TYR A 222 5.70 -12.57 4.15
CA TYR A 222 4.27 -12.36 4.44
C TYR A 222 3.48 -12.44 3.13
N ILE A 223 2.45 -13.28 3.12
CA ILE A 223 1.67 -13.63 1.93
C ILE A 223 0.20 -13.45 2.22
N GLN A 224 -0.56 -12.88 1.28
CA GLN A 224 -2.00 -12.69 1.33
C GLN A 224 -2.75 -13.72 0.47
N SER A 225 -3.91 -14.15 0.95
CA SER A 225 -4.74 -15.11 0.20
C SER A 225 -5.65 -14.43 -0.84
N LEU A 226 -5.92 -13.14 -0.69
CA LEU A 226 -6.83 -12.37 -1.56
C LEU A 226 -6.15 -11.07 -2.04
N PRO A 227 -5.29 -11.11 -3.07
CA PRO A 227 -4.78 -9.90 -3.69
C PRO A 227 -5.92 -9.09 -4.33
N PHE A 228 -5.82 -7.75 -4.29
CA PHE A 228 -6.85 -6.85 -4.84
C PHE A 228 -7.18 -7.15 -6.30
N SER A 229 -6.20 -7.43 -7.14
CA SER A 229 -6.39 -7.77 -8.55
C SER A 229 -7.33 -8.97 -8.73
N ARG A 230 -7.22 -9.99 -7.87
CA ARG A 230 -8.09 -11.17 -7.89
C ARG A 230 -9.51 -10.83 -7.46
N LEU A 231 -9.68 -9.97 -6.44
CA LEU A 231 -10.99 -9.48 -6.01
C LEU A 231 -11.64 -8.64 -7.12
N ALA A 232 -10.91 -7.66 -7.65
CA ALA A 232 -11.39 -6.79 -8.72
C ALA A 232 -11.74 -7.59 -9.99
N GLY A 233 -10.91 -8.55 -10.38
CA GLY A 233 -11.19 -9.43 -11.52
C GLY A 233 -12.49 -10.22 -11.34
N ARG A 234 -12.81 -10.70 -10.12
CA ARG A 234 -14.08 -11.39 -9.83
C ARG A 234 -15.28 -10.44 -9.94
N VAL A 235 -15.16 -9.20 -9.41
CA VAL A 235 -16.22 -8.20 -9.52
C VAL A 235 -16.46 -7.84 -10.99
N LEU A 236 -15.41 -7.56 -11.75
CA LEU A 236 -15.52 -7.23 -13.18
C LEU A 236 -16.11 -8.40 -14.01
N ALA A 237 -15.77 -9.63 -13.69
CA ALA A 237 -16.31 -10.81 -14.37
C ALA A 237 -17.81 -11.04 -14.12
N SER A 238 -18.34 -10.53 -13.01
CA SER A 238 -19.77 -10.62 -12.67
C SER A 238 -20.63 -9.56 -13.36
N ILE A 239 -20.03 -8.53 -13.97
CA ILE A 239 -20.76 -7.51 -14.71
C ILE A 239 -21.24 -8.12 -16.04
N PRO A 240 -22.56 -8.10 -16.34
CA PRO A 240 -23.06 -8.58 -17.61
C PRO A 240 -22.38 -7.83 -18.76
N ARG A 241 -21.69 -8.52 -19.64
CA ARG A 241 -21.19 -7.94 -20.88
C ARG A 241 -22.40 -7.67 -21.76
N GLY A 242 -22.85 -6.41 -21.81
CA GLY A 242 -23.98 -5.98 -22.61
C GLY A 242 -23.78 -6.41 -24.07
N GLY A 243 -24.51 -7.45 -24.50
CA GLY A 243 -24.82 -7.64 -25.91
C GLY A 243 -25.56 -6.38 -26.40
N LYS A 244 -25.44 -6.10 -27.69
CA LYS A 244 -26.14 -5.00 -28.38
C LYS A 244 -27.66 -5.16 -28.30
N ASP A 245 -28.25 -5.07 -27.13
CA ASP A 245 -29.68 -4.90 -26.98
C ASP A 245 -29.92 -3.53 -26.35
N LYS A 246 -30.61 -2.69 -27.16
CA LYS A 246 -31.16 -1.39 -26.73
C LYS A 246 -32.29 -1.67 -25.70
N GLY A 247 -31.91 -1.88 -24.46
CA GLY A 247 -32.81 -1.99 -23.32
C GLY A 247 -32.43 -0.94 -22.29
N GLU A 248 -33.38 -0.09 -21.95
CA GLU A 248 -33.28 0.98 -20.94
C GLU A 248 -32.72 0.44 -19.63
N GLY A 249 -31.66 1.06 -19.09
CA GLY A 249 -31.20 0.87 -17.72
C GLY A 249 -29.81 0.27 -17.50
N SER A 250 -28.89 0.37 -18.46
CA SER A 250 -27.50 -0.07 -18.22
C SER A 250 -26.74 0.93 -17.34
N ILE A 251 -26.37 0.52 -16.14
CA ILE A 251 -25.52 1.27 -15.18
C ILE A 251 -24.17 1.67 -15.83
N LEU A 252 -23.71 0.90 -16.84
CA LEU A 252 -22.47 1.21 -17.57
C LEU A 252 -22.58 2.42 -18.49
N GLY A 253 -23.77 2.76 -19.01
CA GLY A 253 -23.99 3.97 -19.79
C GLY A 253 -23.76 5.22 -18.94
N THR A 254 -24.22 5.19 -17.71
CA THR A 254 -24.10 6.30 -16.76
C THR A 254 -22.65 6.52 -16.28
N LEU A 255 -21.86 5.46 -16.17
CA LEU A 255 -20.44 5.55 -15.80
C LEU A 255 -19.56 6.06 -16.96
N GLY A 256 -19.91 5.73 -18.21
CA GLY A 256 -19.23 6.23 -19.40
C GLY A 256 -19.40 7.74 -19.58
N ASP A 257 -20.59 8.27 -19.28
CA ASP A 257 -20.88 9.71 -19.37
C ASP A 257 -20.24 10.53 -18.25
N ILE A 258 -19.93 9.92 -17.10
CA ILE A 258 -19.25 10.58 -15.98
C ILE A 258 -17.74 10.71 -16.24
N VAL A 259 -17.13 9.76 -16.95
CA VAL A 259 -15.69 9.73 -17.22
C VAL A 259 -15.31 10.42 -18.54
N GLY A 260 -16.27 10.50 -19.49
CA GLY A 260 -16.11 11.17 -20.76
C GLY A 260 -16.67 12.59 -20.73
N GLY A 261 -16.17 13.45 -19.86
CA GLY A 261 -16.53 14.87 -19.78
C GLY A 261 -16.34 15.55 -21.13
N ASP A 262 -17.46 15.91 -21.75
CA ASP A 262 -17.56 16.60 -23.05
C ASP A 262 -16.91 17.98 -22.95
N ASN A 263 -15.71 18.13 -23.51
CA ASN A 263 -15.07 19.41 -23.75
C ASN A 263 -15.73 20.08 -24.96
N ARG A 264 -16.87 20.73 -24.74
CA ARG A 264 -17.41 21.75 -25.64
C ARG A 264 -17.75 22.97 -24.80
N PHE A 265 -16.80 23.88 -24.75
CA PHE A 265 -16.98 25.33 -24.90
C PHE A 265 -15.60 25.95 -25.09
#